data_d8a68811296aa0f770b9b0f7e9cffe06
#
_entry.id   d8a68811296aa0f770b9b0f7e9cffe06
#
_cell.length_a   1.000
_cell.length_b   1.000
_cell.length_c   1.000
_cell.angle_alpha   90.00
_cell.angle_beta   90.00
_cell.angle_gamma   90.00
#
_symmetry.space_group_name_H-M   'P 1'
#
loop_
_entity.id
_entity.type
_entity.pdbx_description
1 polymer ?
#
loop_
_entity_poly.entity_id
_entity_poly.type
_entity_poly.pdbx_seq_one_letter_code
_entity_poly.pdbx_strand_id
1 'polypeptide(L)'
;MTEQLAPYIDLHTHHVRSTPDTIELLSCYLAEADKLPSHDTLYYSIGLHPWRAEELREESLTLLRKALQLPRVIALGEAGLDKATKHTTLAEQLPILRAQILLSEELELPLILHLVRAQDELLRLRRELQPKQPWIIHGFRGGLDQARQLLRAGLYLSFGEHFRPESLREAHAAGQAFLETDDAPELSIQAVYQAASEALDLDESTLREQLYTSAKHLFHTLL
;
A
#
# COMPACT_ATOMS: atom_id res chain seq x y z
N MET A 1 8.36 -25.56 23.46
CA MET A 1 7.40 -24.52 23.06
C MET A 1 7.66 -24.31 21.57
N THR A 2 6.72 -24.62 20.70
CA THR A 2 6.83 -24.30 19.27
C THR A 2 6.82 -22.76 19.16
N GLU A 3 7.89 -22.17 18.68
CA GLU A 3 7.95 -20.75 18.37
C GLU A 3 6.84 -20.47 17.36
N GLN A 4 5.90 -19.60 17.73
CA GLN A 4 4.82 -19.22 16.82
C GLN A 4 5.40 -18.31 15.75
N LEU A 5 5.35 -18.75 14.50
CA LEU A 5 5.83 -17.97 13.36
C LEU A 5 5.05 -16.65 13.23
N ALA A 6 5.74 -15.58 12.84
CA ALA A 6 5.07 -14.32 12.50
C ALA A 6 4.04 -14.53 11.38
N PRO A 7 2.89 -13.84 11.38
CA PRO A 7 1.92 -13.95 10.30
C PRO A 7 2.49 -13.42 8.98
N TYR A 8 1.96 -13.88 7.87
CA TYR A 8 2.16 -13.22 6.58
C TYR A 8 1.48 -11.85 6.60
N ILE A 9 2.04 -10.90 5.90
CA ILE A 9 1.43 -9.60 5.62
C ILE A 9 1.11 -9.53 4.14
N ASP A 10 -0.16 -9.44 3.79
CA ASP A 10 -0.63 -9.07 2.47
C ASP A 10 -0.96 -7.57 2.51
N LEU A 11 0.01 -6.74 2.08
CA LEU A 11 -0.07 -5.29 2.31
C LEU A 11 -1.15 -4.60 1.47
N HIS A 12 -1.54 -5.18 0.36
CA HIS A 12 -2.56 -4.63 -0.52
C HIS A 12 -3.25 -5.74 -1.29
N THR A 13 -4.55 -5.88 -1.09
CA THR A 13 -5.37 -6.85 -1.80
C THR A 13 -6.77 -6.30 -2.08
N HIS A 14 -7.39 -6.75 -3.18
CA HIS A 14 -8.80 -6.47 -3.49
C HIS A 14 -9.71 -7.68 -3.15
N HIS A 15 -9.13 -8.77 -2.66
CA HIS A 15 -9.84 -10.02 -2.41
C HIS A 15 -9.66 -10.50 -0.97
N VAL A 16 -10.76 -10.69 -0.25
CA VAL A 16 -10.73 -11.30 1.09
C VAL A 16 -10.51 -12.81 0.94
N ARG A 17 -9.42 -13.31 1.50
CA ARG A 17 -9.09 -14.74 1.47
C ARG A 17 -9.29 -15.40 2.83
N SER A 18 -9.18 -14.62 3.92
CA SER A 18 -9.26 -15.10 5.30
C SER A 18 -8.33 -16.31 5.54
N THR A 19 -7.13 -16.24 4.98
CA THR A 19 -6.14 -17.32 5.09
C THR A 19 -5.58 -17.37 6.51
N PRO A 20 -5.46 -18.55 7.13
CA PRO A 20 -4.82 -18.68 8.43
C PRO A 20 -3.40 -18.07 8.43
N ASP A 21 -3.00 -17.49 9.56
CA ASP A 21 -1.69 -16.85 9.76
C ASP A 21 -1.37 -15.72 8.76
N THR A 22 -2.39 -15.05 8.21
CA THR A 22 -2.22 -13.92 7.31
C THR A 22 -2.98 -12.70 7.84
N ILE A 23 -2.32 -11.56 7.85
CA ILE A 23 -2.92 -10.24 8.02
C ILE A 23 -3.10 -9.63 6.64
N GLU A 24 -4.33 -9.30 6.28
CA GLU A 24 -4.70 -8.74 4.98
C GLU A 24 -5.08 -7.27 5.12
N LEU A 25 -4.50 -6.39 4.27
CA LEU A 25 -4.94 -5.01 4.12
C LEU A 25 -5.78 -4.90 2.84
N LEU A 26 -7.10 -4.96 3.02
CA LEU A 26 -8.08 -4.87 1.94
C LEU A 26 -8.22 -3.43 1.46
N SER A 27 -8.00 -3.21 0.18
CA SER A 27 -8.26 -1.94 -0.48
C SER A 27 -9.74 -1.81 -0.79
N CYS A 28 -10.38 -0.78 -0.26
CA CYS A 28 -11.81 -0.52 -0.40
C CYS A 28 -12.07 0.85 -1.03
N TYR A 29 -13.01 0.90 -1.95
CA TYR A 29 -13.51 2.19 -2.43
C TYR A 29 -14.35 2.89 -1.36
N LEU A 30 -14.33 4.22 -1.35
CA LEU A 30 -15.14 5.01 -0.41
C LEU A 30 -16.62 4.62 -0.42
N ALA A 31 -17.18 4.28 -1.59
CA ALA A 31 -18.57 3.85 -1.74
C ALA A 31 -18.91 2.51 -1.04
N GLU A 32 -17.91 1.77 -0.60
CA GLU A 32 -18.04 0.45 0.05
C GLU A 32 -17.81 0.53 1.56
N ALA A 33 -17.46 1.71 2.07
CA ALA A 33 -17.05 1.89 3.47
C ALA A 33 -18.12 1.51 4.50
N ASP A 34 -19.39 1.49 4.13
CA ASP A 34 -20.53 1.07 4.98
C ASP A 34 -20.75 -0.45 5.01
N LYS A 35 -20.02 -1.22 4.20
CA LYS A 35 -20.20 -2.67 4.00
C LYS A 35 -18.90 -3.46 4.21
N LEU A 36 -17.98 -2.93 5.00
CA LEU A 36 -16.72 -3.60 5.24
C LEU A 36 -16.94 -4.99 5.87
N PRO A 37 -16.38 -6.06 5.27
CA PRO A 37 -16.44 -7.38 5.89
C PRO A 37 -15.74 -7.38 7.25
N SER A 38 -16.10 -8.25 8.16
CA SER A 38 -15.49 -8.32 9.50
C SER A 38 -14.77 -9.64 9.69
N HIS A 39 -13.45 -9.58 9.88
CA HIS A 39 -12.62 -10.72 10.23
C HIS A 39 -11.45 -10.25 11.11
N ASP A 40 -10.94 -11.11 12.01
CA ASP A 40 -9.94 -10.70 13.02
C ASP A 40 -8.58 -10.34 12.45
N THR A 41 -8.22 -10.83 11.28
CA THR A 41 -6.95 -10.54 10.60
C THR A 41 -7.09 -9.57 9.42
N LEU A 42 -8.29 -8.99 9.23
CA LEU A 42 -8.59 -8.10 8.11
C LEU A 42 -8.55 -6.64 8.57
N TYR A 43 -7.75 -5.84 7.87
CA TYR A 43 -7.66 -4.39 8.01
C TYR A 43 -7.99 -3.72 6.68
N TYR A 44 -8.18 -2.41 6.68
CA TYR A 44 -8.65 -1.68 5.50
C TYR A 44 -7.78 -0.49 5.18
N SER A 45 -7.61 -0.23 3.89
CA SER A 45 -7.29 1.07 3.34
C SER A 45 -8.48 1.61 2.57
N ILE A 46 -8.81 2.89 2.74
CA ILE A 46 -9.92 3.55 2.05
C ILE A 46 -9.40 4.84 1.42
N GLY A 47 -9.68 5.02 0.13
CA GLY A 47 -9.23 6.19 -0.60
C GLY A 47 -10.06 6.52 -1.84
N LEU A 48 -9.63 7.56 -2.54
CA LEU A 48 -10.18 7.99 -3.83
C LEU A 48 -9.14 7.66 -4.91
N HIS A 49 -9.40 6.58 -5.62
CA HIS A 49 -8.53 6.08 -6.68
C HIS A 49 -8.38 7.09 -7.83
N PRO A 50 -7.20 7.25 -8.45
CA PRO A 50 -7.00 8.22 -9.53
C PRO A 50 -7.92 8.03 -10.75
N TRP A 51 -8.42 6.82 -11.00
CA TRP A 51 -9.37 6.58 -12.11
C TRP A 51 -10.77 7.15 -11.86
N ARG A 52 -11.05 7.55 -10.62
CA ARG A 52 -12.36 8.11 -10.19
C ARG A 52 -12.23 9.56 -9.74
N ALA A 53 -11.27 10.29 -10.30
CA ALA A 53 -11.00 11.67 -9.94
C ALA A 53 -12.20 12.61 -10.20
N GLU A 54 -13.05 12.29 -11.18
CA GLU A 54 -14.29 13.03 -11.46
C GLU A 54 -15.33 12.94 -10.33
N GLU A 55 -15.21 11.96 -9.45
CA GLU A 55 -16.09 11.78 -8.29
C GLU A 55 -15.72 12.73 -7.11
N LEU A 56 -14.59 13.43 -7.21
CA LEU A 56 -14.16 14.33 -6.14
C LEU A 56 -15.07 15.54 -6.01
N ARG A 57 -15.72 15.62 -4.89
CA ARG A 57 -16.49 16.77 -4.40
C ARG A 57 -16.07 17.07 -2.98
N GLU A 58 -16.40 18.25 -2.48
CA GLU A 58 -16.14 18.59 -1.07
C GLU A 58 -16.79 17.57 -0.10
N GLU A 59 -17.97 17.08 -0.48
CA GLU A 59 -18.67 16.02 0.25
C GLU A 59 -17.87 14.69 0.28
N SER A 60 -17.18 14.35 -0.81
CA SER A 60 -16.38 13.10 -0.89
C SER A 60 -15.22 13.11 0.11
N LEU A 61 -14.55 14.24 0.30
CA LEU A 61 -13.50 14.38 1.32
C LEU A 61 -14.05 14.29 2.74
N THR A 62 -15.24 14.85 2.97
CA THR A 62 -15.92 14.75 4.26
C THR A 62 -16.33 13.30 4.56
N LEU A 63 -16.84 12.57 3.57
CA LEU A 63 -17.17 11.16 3.69
C LEU A 63 -15.94 10.30 3.89
N LEU A 64 -14.86 10.57 3.14
CA LEU A 64 -13.58 9.86 3.29
C LEU A 64 -13.02 10.05 4.70
N ARG A 65 -13.03 11.27 5.23
CA ARG A 65 -12.62 11.55 6.61
C ARG A 65 -13.37 10.70 7.64
N LYS A 66 -14.68 10.55 7.47
CA LYS A 66 -15.51 9.69 8.36
C LYS A 66 -15.16 8.21 8.19
N ALA A 67 -14.99 7.75 6.96
CA ALA A 67 -14.65 6.37 6.65
C ALA A 67 -13.29 5.97 7.23
N LEU A 68 -12.30 6.86 7.18
CA LEU A 68 -10.96 6.65 7.74
C LEU A 68 -10.94 6.53 9.28
N GLN A 69 -12.02 6.87 9.97
CA GLN A 69 -12.16 6.69 11.41
C GLN A 69 -12.89 5.40 11.80
N LEU A 70 -13.30 4.60 10.81
CA LEU A 70 -13.94 3.30 11.09
C LEU A 70 -12.93 2.33 11.72
N PRO A 71 -13.41 1.40 12.55
CA PRO A 71 -12.55 0.38 13.13
C PRO A 71 -11.77 -0.40 12.06
N ARG A 72 -10.50 -0.71 12.35
CA ARG A 72 -9.58 -1.46 11.46
C ARG A 72 -9.21 -0.77 10.15
N VAL A 73 -9.62 0.46 9.93
CA VAL A 73 -9.04 1.29 8.86
C VAL A 73 -7.70 1.82 9.37
N ILE A 74 -6.60 1.38 8.75
CA ILE A 74 -5.24 1.66 9.21
C ILE A 74 -4.40 2.42 8.19
N ALA A 75 -4.93 2.66 6.99
CA ALA A 75 -4.27 3.41 5.94
C ALA A 75 -5.27 4.23 5.12
N LEU A 76 -4.82 5.32 4.53
CA LEU A 76 -5.50 6.01 3.46
C LEU A 76 -5.01 5.44 2.13
N GLY A 77 -5.91 4.99 1.29
CA GLY A 77 -5.62 4.41 -0.04
C GLY A 77 -6.76 3.48 -0.49
N GLU A 78 -6.76 3.16 -1.70
CA GLU A 78 -5.81 3.46 -2.77
C GLU A 78 -5.99 4.90 -3.27
N ALA A 79 -4.93 5.68 -3.23
CA ALA A 79 -4.84 7.02 -3.80
C ALA A 79 -3.71 7.04 -4.83
N GLY A 80 -3.49 8.12 -5.57
CA GLY A 80 -2.31 8.14 -6.43
C GLY A 80 -2.44 8.88 -7.75
N LEU A 81 -1.56 8.49 -8.70
CA LEU A 81 -1.46 9.08 -10.04
C LEU A 81 -1.27 7.99 -11.10
N ASP A 82 -2.07 8.08 -12.17
CA ASP A 82 -1.97 7.19 -13.32
C ASP A 82 -2.04 7.98 -14.64
N LYS A 83 -0.90 8.11 -15.33
CA LYS A 83 -0.84 8.74 -16.66
C LYS A 83 -1.25 7.79 -17.80
N ALA A 84 -1.43 6.51 -17.54
CA ALA A 84 -1.84 5.53 -18.55
C ALA A 84 -3.35 5.38 -18.65
N THR A 85 -4.08 5.80 -17.63
CA THR A 85 -5.55 5.74 -17.63
C THR A 85 -6.15 6.68 -18.67
N LYS A 86 -7.33 6.28 -19.19
CA LYS A 86 -8.16 7.11 -20.07
C LYS A 86 -9.37 7.73 -19.34
N HIS A 87 -9.55 7.40 -18.07
CA HIS A 87 -10.71 7.84 -17.28
C HIS A 87 -10.55 9.28 -16.84
N THR A 88 -9.36 9.68 -16.43
CA THR A 88 -9.07 11.00 -15.86
C THR A 88 -7.72 11.53 -16.32
N THR A 89 -7.56 12.83 -16.32
CA THR A 89 -6.29 13.49 -16.63
C THR A 89 -5.44 13.70 -15.40
N LEU A 90 -4.14 13.86 -15.58
CA LEU A 90 -3.23 14.20 -14.48
C LEU A 90 -3.62 15.49 -13.75
N ALA A 91 -4.17 16.46 -14.51
CA ALA A 91 -4.64 17.74 -13.94
C ALA A 91 -5.84 17.57 -12.98
N GLU A 92 -6.66 16.56 -13.22
CA GLU A 92 -7.77 16.17 -12.32
C GLU A 92 -7.28 15.35 -11.13
N GLN A 93 -6.30 14.46 -11.33
CA GLN A 93 -5.77 13.57 -10.28
C GLN A 93 -4.94 14.33 -9.23
N LEU A 94 -4.11 15.30 -9.64
CA LEU A 94 -3.17 15.98 -8.74
C LEU A 94 -3.84 16.70 -7.56
N PRO A 95 -4.93 17.50 -7.73
CA PRO A 95 -5.63 18.12 -6.60
C PRO A 95 -6.18 17.10 -5.60
N ILE A 96 -6.66 15.96 -6.11
CA ILE A 96 -7.26 14.89 -5.31
C ILE A 96 -6.18 14.19 -4.48
N LEU A 97 -5.06 13.85 -5.09
CA LEU A 97 -3.95 13.27 -4.36
C LEU A 97 -3.43 14.23 -3.30
N ARG A 98 -3.29 15.52 -3.62
CA ARG A 98 -2.88 16.55 -2.65
C ARG A 98 -3.83 16.61 -1.45
N ALA A 99 -5.14 16.60 -1.68
CA ALA A 99 -6.14 16.62 -0.60
C ALA A 99 -6.04 15.37 0.28
N GLN A 100 -5.84 14.20 -0.31
CA GLN A 100 -5.66 12.94 0.41
C GLN A 100 -4.34 12.90 1.19
N ILE A 101 -3.25 13.44 0.66
CA ILE A 101 -1.98 13.59 1.40
C ILE A 101 -2.20 14.45 2.66
N LEU A 102 -2.86 15.58 2.54
CA LEU A 102 -3.13 16.45 3.70
C LEU A 102 -4.03 15.76 4.73
N LEU A 103 -5.00 14.97 4.29
CA LEU A 103 -5.87 14.19 5.16
C LEU A 103 -5.11 13.04 5.85
N SER A 104 -4.19 12.37 5.15
CA SER A 104 -3.29 11.36 5.71
C SER A 104 -2.42 11.95 6.83
N GLU A 105 -1.85 13.14 6.62
CA GLU A 105 -1.06 13.85 7.65
C GLU A 105 -1.91 14.23 8.87
N GLU A 106 -3.13 14.72 8.65
CA GLU A 106 -4.04 15.13 9.72
C GLU A 106 -4.50 13.95 10.58
N LEU A 107 -4.78 12.80 9.96
CA LEU A 107 -5.27 11.61 10.65
C LEU A 107 -4.13 10.65 11.08
N GLU A 108 -2.88 11.01 10.79
CA GLU A 108 -1.69 10.21 11.09
C GLU A 108 -1.75 8.80 10.49
N LEU A 109 -2.30 8.67 9.26
CA LEU A 109 -2.44 7.41 8.55
C LEU A 109 -1.40 7.28 7.43
N PRO A 110 -0.73 6.13 7.29
CA PRO A 110 0.08 5.81 6.11
C PRO A 110 -0.74 5.90 4.82
N LEU A 111 -0.07 6.16 3.70
CA LEU A 111 -0.69 6.34 2.39
C LEU A 111 -0.30 5.21 1.44
N ILE A 112 -1.29 4.43 0.97
CA ILE A 112 -1.12 3.41 -0.07
C ILE A 112 -1.35 4.07 -1.44
N LEU A 113 -0.34 3.99 -2.31
CA LEU A 113 -0.30 4.76 -3.55
C LEU A 113 -0.24 3.89 -4.80
N HIS A 114 -1.19 4.12 -5.67
CA HIS A 114 -1.16 3.74 -7.08
C HIS A 114 -0.25 4.68 -7.86
N LEU A 115 0.75 4.14 -8.56
CA LEU A 115 1.69 4.96 -9.30
C LEU A 115 2.01 4.39 -10.68
N VAL A 116 1.41 4.96 -11.72
CA VAL A 116 1.65 4.56 -13.10
C VAL A 116 2.14 5.73 -13.94
N ARG A 117 3.40 5.65 -14.41
CA ARG A 117 4.07 6.62 -15.30
C ARG A 117 4.07 8.07 -14.79
N ALA A 118 3.93 8.30 -13.48
CA ALA A 118 3.81 9.62 -12.86
C ALA A 118 4.80 9.82 -11.68
N GLN A 119 5.95 9.15 -11.73
CA GLN A 119 6.95 9.20 -10.65
C GLN A 119 7.47 10.62 -10.39
N ASP A 120 7.75 11.39 -11.44
CA ASP A 120 8.31 12.73 -11.29
C ASP A 120 7.33 13.68 -10.59
N GLU A 121 6.03 13.56 -10.90
CA GLU A 121 4.97 14.33 -10.25
C GLU A 121 4.81 13.95 -8.80
N LEU A 122 4.84 12.65 -8.49
CA LEU A 122 4.77 12.16 -7.11
C LEU A 122 5.96 12.65 -6.28
N LEU A 123 7.18 12.52 -6.81
CA LEU A 123 8.39 12.99 -6.14
C LEU A 123 8.42 14.51 -5.97
N ARG A 124 7.83 15.27 -6.90
CA ARG A 124 7.64 16.71 -6.76
C ARG A 124 6.70 17.04 -5.62
N LEU A 125 5.53 16.37 -5.53
CA LEU A 125 4.59 16.53 -4.43
C LEU A 125 5.23 16.21 -3.07
N ARG A 126 6.00 15.11 -3.00
CA ARG A 126 6.68 14.73 -1.75
C ARG A 126 7.68 15.79 -1.28
N ARG A 127 8.48 16.35 -2.22
CA ARG A 127 9.42 17.44 -1.88
C ARG A 127 8.71 18.73 -1.48
N GLU A 128 7.59 19.04 -2.12
CA GLU A 128 6.81 20.24 -1.84
C GLU A 128 6.10 20.16 -0.49
N LEU A 129 5.44 19.04 -0.20
CA LEU A 129 4.59 18.87 0.98
C LEU A 129 5.37 18.40 2.21
N GLN A 130 6.54 17.77 2.02
CA GLN A 130 7.37 17.20 3.09
C GLN A 130 6.58 16.38 4.12
N PRO A 131 5.76 15.39 3.66
CA PRO A 131 4.89 14.63 4.54
C PRO A 131 5.69 13.80 5.54
N LYS A 132 5.14 13.64 6.75
CA LYS A 132 5.67 12.81 7.82
C LYS A 132 5.19 11.37 7.71
N GLN A 133 3.95 11.20 7.24
CA GLN A 133 3.35 9.87 7.14
C GLN A 133 4.04 9.02 6.06
N PRO A 134 4.18 7.72 6.28
CA PRO A 134 4.75 6.79 5.31
C PRO A 134 3.93 6.76 4.01
N TRP A 135 4.64 6.73 2.87
CA TRP A 135 4.05 6.51 1.55
C TRP A 135 4.52 5.16 1.02
N ILE A 136 3.58 4.31 0.66
CA ILE A 136 3.83 2.97 0.14
C ILE A 136 3.31 2.89 -1.29
N ILE A 137 4.19 2.64 -2.25
CA ILE A 137 3.80 2.37 -3.63
C ILE A 137 3.40 0.90 -3.71
N HIS A 138 2.12 0.61 -3.97
CA HIS A 138 1.69 -0.75 -4.23
C HIS A 138 1.98 -1.17 -5.68
N GLY A 139 1.95 -2.47 -5.97
CA GLY A 139 2.11 -3.02 -7.31
C GLY A 139 3.44 -2.66 -8.00
N PHE A 140 4.52 -2.46 -7.26
CA PHE A 140 5.75 -1.95 -7.84
C PHE A 140 6.43 -2.98 -8.76
N ARG A 141 6.57 -2.63 -10.06
CA ARG A 141 7.20 -3.46 -11.11
C ARG A 141 8.36 -2.72 -11.79
N GLY A 142 8.76 -1.57 -11.25
CA GLY A 142 9.81 -0.72 -11.81
C GLY A 142 11.20 -1.35 -11.70
N GLY A 143 12.12 -0.83 -12.50
CA GLY A 143 13.53 -1.24 -12.46
C GLY A 143 14.29 -0.62 -11.28
N LEU A 144 15.54 -1.08 -11.10
CA LEU A 144 16.41 -0.72 -9.99
C LEU A 144 16.58 0.80 -9.81
N ASP A 145 16.77 1.55 -10.91
CA ASP A 145 16.96 3.00 -10.82
C ASP A 145 15.69 3.73 -10.33
N GLN A 146 14.53 3.26 -10.74
CA GLN A 146 13.25 3.79 -10.25
C GLN A 146 13.06 3.46 -8.76
N ALA A 147 13.34 2.21 -8.37
CA ALA A 147 13.30 1.79 -6.97
C ALA A 147 14.21 2.68 -6.11
N ARG A 148 15.47 2.86 -6.50
CA ARG A 148 16.44 3.71 -5.78
C ARG A 148 15.97 5.16 -5.61
N GLN A 149 15.35 5.74 -6.64
CA GLN A 149 14.85 7.11 -6.54
C GLN A 149 13.71 7.23 -5.52
N LEU A 150 12.76 6.29 -5.52
CA LEU A 150 11.64 6.26 -4.58
C LEU A 150 12.12 6.00 -3.14
N LEU A 151 13.00 5.01 -2.96
CA LEU A 151 13.56 4.65 -1.65
C LEU A 151 14.36 5.81 -1.02
N ARG A 152 15.20 6.50 -1.82
CA ARG A 152 15.93 7.71 -1.36
C ARG A 152 15.01 8.85 -0.98
N ALA A 153 13.83 8.92 -1.56
CA ALA A 153 12.80 9.88 -1.16
C ALA A 153 11.99 9.43 0.08
N GLY A 154 12.35 8.29 0.69
CA GLY A 154 11.74 7.74 1.90
C GLY A 154 10.39 7.07 1.65
N LEU A 155 10.16 6.53 0.44
CA LEU A 155 8.98 5.75 0.15
C LEU A 155 9.23 4.26 0.37
N TYR A 156 8.17 3.53 0.68
CA TYR A 156 8.15 2.08 0.73
C TYR A 156 7.62 1.52 -0.59
N LEU A 157 8.04 0.30 -0.95
CA LEU A 157 7.62 -0.38 -2.16
C LEU A 157 6.99 -1.73 -1.80
N SER A 158 5.80 -1.99 -2.33
CA SER A 158 5.13 -3.28 -2.17
C SER A 158 5.15 -4.05 -3.49
N PHE A 159 5.44 -5.34 -3.42
CA PHE A 159 5.76 -6.20 -4.55
C PHE A 159 4.78 -7.37 -4.65
N GLY A 160 4.10 -7.49 -5.78
CA GLY A 160 3.28 -8.64 -6.14
C GLY A 160 4.06 -9.67 -6.96
N GLU A 161 3.33 -10.60 -7.61
CA GLU A 161 3.87 -11.71 -8.40
C GLU A 161 4.95 -11.32 -9.43
N HIS A 162 4.81 -10.14 -10.05
CA HIS A 162 5.67 -9.72 -11.17
C HIS A 162 6.78 -8.75 -10.76
N PHE A 163 7.35 -8.93 -9.59
CA PHE A 163 8.45 -8.09 -9.12
C PHE A 163 9.75 -8.34 -9.89
N ARG A 164 10.65 -7.36 -9.84
CA ARG A 164 12.04 -7.50 -10.31
C ARG A 164 12.94 -7.81 -9.13
N PRO A 165 13.69 -8.93 -9.15
CA PRO A 165 14.53 -9.34 -8.02
C PRO A 165 15.52 -8.27 -7.55
N GLU A 166 16.13 -7.53 -8.47
CA GLU A 166 17.06 -6.46 -8.13
C GLU A 166 16.40 -5.30 -7.39
N SER A 167 15.15 -4.95 -7.75
CA SER A 167 14.39 -3.90 -7.07
C SER A 167 13.91 -4.33 -5.70
N LEU A 168 13.48 -5.60 -5.56
CA LEU A 168 13.11 -6.18 -4.28
C LEU A 168 14.30 -6.21 -3.32
N ARG A 169 15.49 -6.68 -3.78
CA ARG A 169 16.71 -6.70 -2.96
C ARG A 169 17.08 -5.31 -2.46
N GLU A 170 17.02 -4.30 -3.32
CA GLU A 170 17.32 -2.92 -2.95
C GLU A 170 16.35 -2.38 -1.88
N ALA A 171 15.04 -2.60 -2.08
CA ALA A 171 14.02 -2.16 -1.14
C ALA A 171 14.10 -2.91 0.19
N HIS A 172 14.34 -4.23 0.16
CA HIS A 172 14.52 -5.05 1.34
C HIS A 172 15.77 -4.62 2.15
N ALA A 173 16.90 -4.41 1.49
CA ALA A 173 18.13 -3.94 2.14
C ALA A 173 17.96 -2.56 2.78
N ALA A 174 17.08 -1.71 2.25
CA ALA A 174 16.71 -0.42 2.82
C ALA A 174 15.68 -0.52 3.97
N GLY A 175 15.11 -1.70 4.26
CA GLY A 175 14.01 -1.88 5.20
C GLY A 175 12.69 -1.24 4.75
N GLN A 176 12.52 -1.08 3.42
CA GLN A 176 11.38 -0.38 2.81
C GLN A 176 10.61 -1.28 1.82
N ALA A 177 10.64 -2.59 2.02
CA ALA A 177 9.93 -3.57 1.19
C ALA A 177 8.69 -4.12 1.90
N PHE A 178 7.64 -4.38 1.10
CA PHE A 178 6.46 -5.18 1.47
C PHE A 178 6.09 -6.11 0.32
N LEU A 179 5.19 -7.05 0.61
CA LEU A 179 4.64 -8.00 -0.34
C LEU A 179 3.11 -7.91 -0.37
N GLU A 180 2.52 -8.26 -1.52
CA GLU A 180 1.08 -8.13 -1.74
C GLU A 180 0.56 -9.10 -2.80
N THR A 181 -0.77 -9.24 -2.87
CA THR A 181 -1.43 -10.01 -3.92
C THR A 181 -2.19 -9.13 -4.93
N ASP A 182 -2.47 -7.86 -4.60
CA ASP A 182 -3.20 -6.90 -5.44
C ASP A 182 -4.55 -7.47 -5.95
N ASP A 183 -4.89 -7.25 -7.22
CA ASP A 183 -6.10 -7.76 -7.88
C ASP A 183 -5.83 -9.11 -8.58
N ALA A 184 -5.24 -10.07 -7.87
CA ALA A 184 -4.94 -11.41 -8.37
C ALA A 184 -5.65 -12.49 -7.52
N PRO A 185 -6.92 -12.85 -7.83
CA PRO A 185 -7.75 -13.70 -6.96
C PRO A 185 -7.17 -15.08 -6.71
N GLU A 186 -6.43 -15.64 -7.69
CA GLU A 186 -5.83 -16.98 -7.59
C GLU A 186 -4.43 -16.98 -6.96
N LEU A 187 -3.82 -15.81 -6.74
CA LEU A 187 -2.50 -15.70 -6.17
C LEU A 187 -2.56 -15.78 -4.64
N SER A 188 -1.83 -16.69 -4.03
CA SER A 188 -1.67 -16.72 -2.57
C SER A 188 -0.50 -15.84 -2.14
N ILE A 189 -0.62 -15.19 -1.00
CA ILE A 189 0.49 -14.40 -0.42
C ILE A 189 1.69 -15.29 -0.08
N GLN A 190 1.46 -16.55 0.31
CA GLN A 190 2.51 -17.52 0.56
C GLN A 190 3.37 -17.77 -0.68
N ALA A 191 2.76 -17.85 -1.88
CA ALA A 191 3.51 -17.99 -3.12
C ALA A 191 4.39 -16.76 -3.42
N VAL A 192 3.91 -15.57 -3.10
CA VAL A 192 4.70 -14.32 -3.23
C VAL A 192 5.88 -14.32 -2.25
N TYR A 193 5.65 -14.74 -0.98
CA TYR A 193 6.71 -14.86 0.02
C TYR A 193 7.76 -15.90 -0.38
N GLN A 194 7.34 -17.06 -0.88
CA GLN A 194 8.27 -18.09 -1.37
C GLN A 194 9.17 -17.52 -2.48
N ALA A 195 8.58 -16.92 -3.51
CA ALA A 195 9.35 -16.32 -4.61
C ALA A 195 10.28 -15.18 -4.14
N ALA A 196 9.81 -14.36 -3.18
CA ALA A 196 10.62 -13.30 -2.58
C ALA A 196 11.79 -13.86 -1.75
N SER A 197 11.56 -14.89 -0.94
CA SER A 197 12.59 -15.58 -0.15
C SER A 197 13.69 -16.14 -1.03
N GLU A 198 13.32 -16.83 -2.12
CA GLU A 198 14.27 -17.33 -3.12
C GLU A 198 15.08 -16.17 -3.76
N ALA A 199 14.39 -15.06 -4.12
CA ALA A 199 15.03 -13.89 -4.71
C ALA A 199 15.99 -13.18 -3.75
N LEU A 200 15.71 -13.21 -2.45
CA LEU A 200 16.50 -12.56 -1.39
C LEU A 200 17.58 -13.47 -0.78
N ASP A 201 17.56 -14.76 -1.10
CA ASP A 201 18.40 -15.79 -0.44
C ASP A 201 18.19 -15.79 1.08
N LEU A 202 16.93 -15.79 1.51
CA LEU A 202 16.52 -15.79 2.92
C LEU A 202 15.53 -16.93 3.20
N ASP A 203 15.55 -17.42 4.45
CA ASP A 203 14.48 -18.29 4.94
C ASP A 203 13.14 -17.52 5.00
N GLU A 204 12.06 -18.16 4.58
CA GLU A 204 10.73 -17.56 4.58
C GLU A 204 10.30 -17.09 5.98
N SER A 205 10.62 -17.86 7.02
CA SER A 205 10.34 -17.50 8.42
C SER A 205 11.04 -16.20 8.82
N THR A 206 12.27 -15.99 8.40
CA THR A 206 13.03 -14.76 8.61
C THR A 206 12.40 -13.59 7.87
N LEU A 207 12.00 -13.79 6.61
CA LEU A 207 11.32 -12.75 5.82
C LEU A 207 9.97 -12.36 6.45
N ARG A 208 9.18 -13.34 6.90
CA ARG A 208 7.90 -13.10 7.61
C ARG A 208 8.11 -12.23 8.85
N GLU A 209 9.08 -12.56 9.70
CA GLU A 209 9.38 -11.80 10.93
C GLU A 209 9.79 -10.36 10.61
N GLN A 210 10.64 -10.16 9.60
CA GLN A 210 11.11 -8.83 9.20
C GLN A 210 9.97 -7.97 8.66
N LEU A 211 9.13 -8.51 7.76
CA LEU A 211 8.03 -7.74 7.17
C LEU A 211 6.91 -7.48 8.19
N TYR A 212 6.63 -8.44 9.07
CA TYR A 212 5.69 -8.24 10.17
C TYR A 212 6.15 -7.14 11.14
N THR A 213 7.43 -7.14 11.50
CA THR A 213 8.03 -6.10 12.34
C THR A 213 7.95 -4.73 11.66
N SER A 214 8.26 -4.66 10.37
CA SER A 214 8.12 -3.43 9.57
C SER A 214 6.67 -2.94 9.51
N ALA A 215 5.71 -3.87 9.32
CA ALA A 215 4.29 -3.53 9.30
C ALA A 215 3.81 -2.97 10.65
N LYS A 216 4.19 -3.59 11.77
CA LYS A 216 3.87 -3.07 13.12
C LYS A 216 4.46 -1.68 13.36
N HIS A 217 5.62 -1.40 12.81
CA HIS A 217 6.22 -0.09 12.93
C HIS A 217 5.49 0.98 12.10
N LEU A 218 5.03 0.63 10.90
CA LEU A 218 4.31 1.54 10.03
C LEU A 218 2.86 1.77 10.45
N PHE A 219 2.18 0.69 10.83
CA PHE A 219 0.76 0.69 11.17
C PHE A 219 0.62 0.50 12.69
N HIS A 220 0.66 1.56 13.44
CA HIS A 220 0.65 1.56 14.91
C HIS A 220 -0.55 0.82 15.55
N THR A 221 -1.55 0.48 14.76
CA THR A 221 -2.78 -0.25 15.15
C THR A 221 -2.77 -1.73 14.80
N LEU A 222 -1.68 -2.25 14.21
CA LEU A 222 -1.48 -3.68 14.00
C LEU A 222 -1.04 -4.37 15.31
N LEU A 223 -1.92 -4.52 16.26
CA LEU A 223 -1.67 -5.25 17.52
C LEU A 223 -2.64 -6.40 17.67
#